data_c87271f61c9f7ac98e17a93ad570799c
#
_entry.id   c87271f61c9f7ac98e17a93ad570799c
#
_cell.length_a   1.000
_cell.length_b   1.000
_cell.length_c   1.000
_cell.angle_alpha   90.00
_cell.angle_beta   90.00
_cell.angle_gamma   90.00
#
_symmetry.space_group_name_H-M   'P 1'
#
loop_
_entity.id
_entity.type
_entity.pdbx_description
1 polymer ?
#
loop_
_entity_poly.entity_id
_entity_poly.type
_entity_poly.pdbx_seq_one_letter_code
_entity_poly.pdbx_strand_id
1 'polypeptide(L)'
;MIAKAIHMPSERVRVLQRGLYLAAKANPTRKFGVLYDKVYRRDVLESAFAQVKANKGAPGIDQLSLDAIEREIGVDTFLSEIQDKLQRKRYKPQPVRRVYIPKADGSQRPLGIPVIADRVVQAAVKIVIEPIFEAIFKDFSYGFRPRKDAHQALQEVYKWLNYKCHLVVDADIKSYFDTIPHDKLLLSVRSRVTDRSVLKLIEMWLKAGVMEEMQVRK
;
A
#
# COMPACT_ATOMS: atom_id res chain seq x y z
N MET A 1 10.49 -7.42 -20.41
CA MET A 1 10.17 -6.84 -19.07
C MET A 1 10.16 -5.32 -19.23
N ILE A 2 8.97 -4.69 -19.18
CA ILE A 2 8.84 -3.23 -19.27
C ILE A 2 9.25 -2.69 -17.89
N ALA A 3 10.36 -1.97 -17.82
CA ALA A 3 10.76 -1.24 -16.63
C ALA A 3 9.60 -0.32 -16.22
N LYS A 4 8.99 -0.56 -15.06
CA LYS A 4 8.00 0.34 -14.47
C LYS A 4 8.67 1.71 -14.36
N ALA A 5 8.13 2.72 -15.03
CA ALA A 5 8.57 4.09 -14.86
C ALA A 5 8.45 4.43 -13.37
N ILE A 6 9.58 4.52 -12.69
CA ILE A 6 9.65 4.86 -11.27
C ILE A 6 9.33 6.36 -11.20
N HIS A 7 8.08 6.68 -10.86
CA HIS A 7 7.75 8.07 -10.54
C HIS A 7 8.52 8.47 -9.28
N MET A 8 9.47 9.40 -9.43
CA MET A 8 10.21 9.90 -8.28
C MET A 8 9.33 10.87 -7.47
N PRO A 9 9.11 10.60 -6.17
CA PRO A 9 8.40 11.53 -5.29
C PRO A 9 9.06 12.92 -5.30
N SER A 10 8.28 13.97 -5.05
CA SER A 10 8.83 15.32 -4.89
C SER A 10 9.94 15.36 -3.82
N GLU A 11 10.86 16.30 -3.91
CA GLU A 11 11.94 16.45 -2.93
C GLU A 11 11.39 16.55 -1.50
N ARG A 12 10.30 17.28 -1.30
CA ARG A 12 9.64 17.43 0.01
C ARG A 12 9.14 16.10 0.58
N VAL A 13 8.61 15.23 -0.28
CA VAL A 13 8.16 13.88 0.12
C VAL A 13 9.36 13.00 0.45
N ARG A 14 10.45 13.07 -0.32
CA ARG A 14 11.69 12.33 -0.02
C ARG A 14 12.31 12.76 1.31
N VAL A 15 12.35 14.04 1.60
CA VAL A 15 12.81 14.57 2.89
C VAL A 15 11.95 14.05 4.04
N LEU A 16 10.62 14.06 3.89
CA LEU A 16 9.69 13.48 4.87
C LEU A 16 9.99 11.99 5.11
N GLN A 17 10.07 11.20 4.05
CA GLN A 17 10.33 9.75 4.13
C GLN A 17 11.69 9.47 4.78
N ARG A 18 12.73 10.21 4.39
CA ARG A 18 14.06 10.08 4.99
C ARG A 18 14.04 10.41 6.49
N GLY A 19 13.36 11.49 6.88
CA GLY A 19 13.22 11.87 8.30
C GLY A 19 12.52 10.80 9.12
N LEU A 20 11.42 10.21 8.62
CA LEU A 20 10.71 9.12 9.28
C LEU A 20 11.57 7.86 9.39
N TYR A 21 12.29 7.49 8.33
CA TYR A 21 13.20 6.36 8.31
C TYR A 21 14.33 6.52 9.34
N LEU A 22 15.02 7.66 9.34
CA LEU A 22 16.12 7.92 10.27
C LEU A 22 15.64 7.94 11.72
N ALA A 23 14.49 8.54 12.00
CA ALA A 23 13.90 8.55 13.33
C ALA A 23 13.51 7.14 13.81
N ALA A 24 13.03 6.29 12.91
CA ALA A 24 12.70 4.90 13.21
C ALA A 24 13.96 4.03 13.38
N LYS A 25 15.00 4.29 12.58
CA LYS A 25 16.29 3.56 12.63
C LYS A 25 17.08 3.91 13.90
N ALA A 26 17.08 5.19 14.30
CA ALA A 26 17.76 5.65 15.50
C ALA A 26 17.15 5.08 16.79
N ASN A 27 15.83 4.85 16.80
CA ASN A 27 15.15 4.23 17.93
C ASN A 27 14.17 3.15 17.45
N PRO A 28 14.58 1.87 17.47
CA PRO A 28 13.76 0.73 17.02
C PRO A 28 12.47 0.50 17.83
N THR A 29 12.32 1.11 18.99
CA THR A 29 11.10 1.02 19.83
C THR A 29 10.21 2.26 19.71
N ARG A 30 10.65 3.31 19.00
CA ARG A 30 9.90 4.55 18.82
C ARG A 30 8.54 4.30 18.22
N LYS A 31 7.51 4.89 18.82
CA LYS A 31 6.14 4.93 18.31
C LYS A 31 5.84 6.29 17.68
N PHE A 32 5.08 6.30 16.60
CA PHE A 32 4.76 7.48 15.83
C PHE A 32 3.26 7.81 15.98
N GLY A 33 2.97 8.89 16.70
CA GLY A 33 1.59 9.29 17.06
C GLY A 33 1.02 10.44 16.22
N VAL A 34 1.84 11.13 15.41
CA VAL A 34 1.44 12.29 14.62
C VAL A 34 1.88 12.08 13.16
N LEU A 35 1.03 11.41 12.40
CA LEU A 35 1.27 11.02 11.01
C LEU A 35 0.13 11.43 10.07
N TYR A 36 -1.09 11.53 10.59
CA TYR A 36 -2.27 11.77 9.78
C TYR A 36 -2.22 13.09 9.01
N ASP A 37 -1.69 14.15 9.62
CA ASP A 37 -1.46 15.45 8.99
C ASP A 37 -0.57 15.35 7.74
N LYS A 38 0.33 14.37 7.71
CA LYS A 38 1.24 14.14 6.58
C LYS A 38 0.56 13.39 5.43
N VAL A 39 -0.45 12.56 5.74
CA VAL A 39 -1.21 11.80 4.74
C VAL A 39 -1.97 12.73 3.78
N TYR A 40 -2.58 13.80 4.29
CA TYR A 40 -3.34 14.73 3.46
C TYR A 40 -2.54 15.96 2.99
N ARG A 41 -1.22 15.96 3.16
CA ARG A 41 -0.36 16.97 2.51
C ARG A 41 -0.52 16.90 1.00
N ARG A 42 -0.61 18.06 0.37
CA ARG A 42 -0.80 18.14 -1.09
C ARG A 42 0.27 17.40 -1.87
N ASP A 43 1.54 17.60 -1.55
CA ASP A 43 2.68 16.97 -2.19
C ASP A 43 2.68 15.42 -2.02
N VAL A 44 2.17 14.92 -0.90
CA VAL A 44 2.00 13.47 -0.66
C VAL A 44 0.86 12.91 -1.51
N LEU A 45 -0.29 13.60 -1.60
CA LEU A 45 -1.41 13.19 -2.43
C LEU A 45 -1.06 13.21 -3.92
N GLU A 46 -0.32 14.21 -4.39
CA GLU A 46 0.19 14.28 -5.77
C GLU A 46 1.13 13.11 -6.08
N SER A 47 2.07 12.81 -5.17
CA SER A 47 2.96 11.66 -5.31
C SER A 47 2.20 10.34 -5.29
N ALA A 48 1.17 10.22 -4.46
CA ALA A 48 0.30 9.06 -4.39
C ALA A 48 -0.51 8.87 -5.69
N PHE A 49 -1.10 9.96 -6.22
CA PHE A 49 -1.83 9.93 -7.49
C PHE A 49 -0.94 9.49 -8.64
N ALA A 50 0.27 10.04 -8.72
CA ALA A 50 1.22 9.67 -9.76
C ALA A 50 1.62 8.18 -9.69
N GLN A 51 1.77 7.59 -8.49
CA GLN A 51 1.99 6.15 -8.33
C GLN A 51 0.77 5.33 -8.80
N VAL A 52 -0.46 5.77 -8.44
CA VAL A 52 -1.70 5.11 -8.88
C VAL A 52 -1.84 5.18 -10.39
N LYS A 53 -1.54 6.34 -11.00
CA LYS A 53 -1.54 6.53 -12.45
C LYS A 53 -0.53 5.61 -13.16
N ALA A 54 0.69 5.51 -12.64
CA ALA A 54 1.73 4.65 -13.22
C ALA A 54 1.34 3.16 -13.23
N ASN A 55 0.47 2.73 -12.32
CA ASN A 55 -0.03 1.36 -12.27
C ASN A 55 -1.14 1.04 -13.29
N LYS A 56 -1.71 2.05 -13.97
CA LYS A 56 -2.74 1.91 -15.03
C LYS A 56 -3.90 0.95 -14.65
N GLY A 57 -4.32 0.97 -13.40
CA GLY A 57 -5.34 0.04 -12.91
C GLY A 57 -6.75 0.37 -13.39
N ALA A 58 -7.58 -0.64 -13.58
CA ALA A 58 -8.99 -0.52 -13.96
C ALA A 58 -9.81 0.30 -12.94
N PRO A 59 -10.95 0.92 -13.33
CA PRO A 59 -11.83 1.66 -12.41
C PRO A 59 -12.47 0.73 -11.37
N GLY A 60 -12.83 1.31 -10.21
CA GLY A 60 -13.54 0.63 -9.13
C GLY A 60 -15.04 0.48 -9.40
N ILE A 61 -15.83 0.46 -8.33
CA ILE A 61 -17.30 0.36 -8.43
C ILE A 61 -17.96 1.64 -8.97
N ASP A 62 -17.29 2.79 -8.80
CA ASP A 62 -17.74 4.10 -9.30
C ASP A 62 -17.54 4.29 -10.80
N GLN A 63 -16.91 3.32 -11.48
CA GLN A 63 -16.55 3.35 -12.90
C GLN A 63 -15.68 4.56 -13.31
N LEU A 64 -15.20 5.36 -12.35
CA LEU A 64 -14.35 6.51 -12.62
C LEU A 64 -12.97 6.05 -13.08
N SER A 65 -12.58 6.43 -14.30
CA SER A 65 -11.27 6.11 -14.88
C SER A 65 -10.24 7.21 -14.60
N LEU A 66 -8.96 6.87 -14.75
CA LEU A 66 -7.87 7.86 -14.68
C LEU A 66 -8.01 8.92 -15.78
N ASP A 67 -8.41 8.51 -16.99
CA ASP A 67 -8.60 9.43 -18.11
C ASP A 67 -9.74 10.43 -17.83
N ALA A 68 -10.86 9.98 -17.24
CA ALA A 68 -11.95 10.86 -16.84
C ALA A 68 -11.53 11.86 -15.75
N ILE A 69 -10.73 11.42 -14.77
CA ILE A 69 -10.16 12.34 -13.76
C ILE A 69 -9.30 13.40 -14.41
N GLU A 70 -8.46 13.04 -15.40
CA GLU A 70 -7.55 13.99 -16.03
C GLU A 70 -8.25 14.96 -16.98
N ARG A 71 -9.23 14.50 -17.75
CA ARG A 71 -9.84 15.29 -18.83
C ARG A 71 -11.12 16.04 -18.41
N GLU A 72 -11.90 15.45 -17.52
CA GLU A 72 -13.25 15.96 -17.19
C GLU A 72 -13.27 16.66 -15.83
N ILE A 73 -12.66 16.09 -14.80
CA ILE A 73 -12.70 16.61 -13.43
C ILE A 73 -11.54 17.58 -13.17
N GLY A 74 -10.36 17.25 -13.70
CA GLY A 74 -9.10 17.88 -13.35
C GLY A 74 -8.45 17.27 -12.10
N VAL A 75 -7.18 16.91 -12.20
CA VAL A 75 -6.42 16.26 -11.11
C VAL A 75 -6.39 17.13 -9.86
N ASP A 76 -6.27 18.46 -10.02
CA ASP A 76 -6.23 19.38 -8.90
C ASP A 76 -7.54 19.38 -8.10
N THR A 77 -8.67 19.45 -8.77
CA THR A 77 -10.01 19.37 -8.15
C THR A 77 -10.19 18.04 -7.43
N PHE A 78 -9.87 16.92 -8.10
CA PHE A 78 -9.99 15.59 -7.54
C PHE A 78 -9.16 15.41 -6.25
N LEU A 79 -7.91 15.88 -6.25
CA LEU A 79 -7.04 15.79 -5.07
C LEU A 79 -7.47 16.76 -3.97
N SER A 80 -8.02 17.93 -4.31
CA SER A 80 -8.56 18.89 -3.34
C SER A 80 -9.76 18.33 -2.60
N GLU A 81 -10.65 17.60 -3.29
CA GLU A 81 -11.76 16.92 -2.66
C GLU A 81 -11.31 15.81 -1.68
N ILE A 82 -10.32 15.02 -2.08
CA ILE A 82 -9.74 13.99 -1.20
C ILE A 82 -9.13 14.64 0.03
N GLN A 83 -8.36 15.72 -0.17
CA GLN A 83 -7.73 16.47 0.90
C GLN A 83 -8.76 17.03 1.89
N ASP A 84 -9.83 17.68 1.42
CA ASP A 84 -10.90 18.20 2.26
C ASP A 84 -11.59 17.09 3.07
N LYS A 85 -11.93 15.97 2.41
CA LYS A 85 -12.53 14.81 3.09
C LYS A 85 -11.64 14.25 4.19
N LEU A 86 -10.32 14.20 3.96
CA LEU A 86 -9.35 13.73 4.97
C LEU A 86 -9.21 14.76 6.10
N GLN A 87 -9.02 16.04 5.81
CA GLN A 87 -8.89 17.11 6.81
C GLN A 87 -10.08 17.16 7.75
N ARG A 88 -11.29 17.06 7.20
CA ARG A 88 -12.55 17.04 7.96
C ARG A 88 -12.88 15.68 8.57
N LYS A 89 -12.03 14.66 8.39
CA LYS A 89 -12.27 13.28 8.86
C LYS A 89 -13.58 12.69 8.35
N ARG A 90 -14.02 13.09 7.15
CA ARG A 90 -15.23 12.61 6.47
C ARG A 90 -14.95 11.54 5.42
N TYR A 91 -13.69 11.23 5.16
CA TYR A 91 -13.31 10.18 4.24
C TYR A 91 -13.87 8.82 4.71
N LYS A 92 -14.49 8.10 3.79
CA LYS A 92 -14.95 6.73 3.97
C LYS A 92 -14.60 5.94 2.71
N PRO A 93 -13.93 4.78 2.83
CA PRO A 93 -13.66 3.94 1.68
C PRO A 93 -14.95 3.34 1.12
N GLN A 94 -14.91 3.03 -0.17
CA GLN A 94 -15.99 2.33 -0.86
C GLN A 94 -15.68 0.82 -0.91
N PRO A 95 -16.68 -0.05 -1.08
CA PRO A 95 -16.46 -1.47 -1.33
C PRO A 95 -15.59 -1.68 -2.58
N VAL A 96 -14.80 -2.74 -2.59
CA VAL A 96 -13.99 -3.08 -3.75
C VAL A 96 -14.82 -3.83 -4.79
N ARG A 97 -14.57 -3.56 -6.08
CA ARG A 97 -15.21 -4.30 -7.19
C ARG A 97 -14.53 -5.65 -7.37
N ARG A 98 -15.29 -6.74 -7.27
CA ARG A 98 -14.79 -8.10 -7.50
C ARG A 98 -14.59 -8.36 -9.00
N VAL A 99 -13.43 -8.90 -9.33
CA VAL A 99 -13.10 -9.40 -10.67
C VAL A 99 -12.37 -10.72 -10.50
N TYR A 100 -12.63 -11.69 -11.38
CA TYR A 100 -11.96 -12.97 -11.37
C TYR A 100 -10.95 -13.04 -12.49
N ILE A 101 -9.72 -13.45 -12.15
CA ILE A 101 -8.62 -13.61 -13.10
C ILE A 101 -8.33 -15.10 -13.24
N PRO A 102 -8.34 -15.66 -14.48
CA PRO A 102 -8.01 -17.06 -14.70
C PRO A 102 -6.53 -17.33 -14.35
N LYS A 103 -6.28 -18.45 -13.68
CA LYS A 103 -4.94 -18.97 -13.41
C LYS A 103 -4.55 -20.00 -14.48
N ALA A 104 -3.26 -20.33 -14.55
CA ALA A 104 -2.73 -21.34 -15.46
C ALA A 104 -3.30 -22.75 -15.23
N ASP A 105 -3.74 -23.05 -14.00
CA ASP A 105 -4.36 -24.33 -13.59
C ASP A 105 -5.87 -24.40 -13.87
N GLY A 106 -6.44 -23.39 -14.57
CA GLY A 106 -7.87 -23.29 -14.85
C GLY A 106 -8.73 -22.75 -13.70
N SER A 107 -8.18 -22.60 -12.50
CA SER A 107 -8.90 -21.96 -11.37
C SER A 107 -8.98 -20.45 -11.52
N GLN A 108 -9.87 -19.80 -10.78
CA GLN A 108 -10.01 -18.36 -10.80
C GLN A 108 -9.43 -17.73 -9.54
N ARG A 109 -8.69 -16.62 -9.71
CA ARG A 109 -8.21 -15.80 -8.61
C ARG A 109 -9.13 -14.61 -8.43
N PRO A 110 -9.80 -14.47 -7.28
CA PRO A 110 -10.59 -13.27 -6.98
C PRO A 110 -9.66 -12.07 -6.76
N LEU A 111 -9.99 -10.94 -7.38
CA LEU A 111 -9.30 -9.67 -7.21
C LEU A 111 -10.31 -8.60 -6.79
N GLY A 112 -9.99 -7.84 -5.75
CA GLY A 112 -10.75 -6.66 -5.36
C GLY A 112 -10.12 -5.40 -5.95
N ILE A 113 -10.89 -4.61 -6.70
CA ILE A 113 -10.43 -3.36 -7.30
C ILE A 113 -11.06 -2.18 -6.55
N PRO A 114 -10.29 -1.45 -5.72
CA PRO A 114 -10.78 -0.24 -5.06
C PRO A 114 -11.00 0.90 -6.06
N VAL A 115 -11.82 1.87 -5.71
CA VAL A 115 -11.95 3.13 -6.47
C VAL A 115 -10.63 3.90 -6.48
N ILE A 116 -10.43 4.78 -7.47
CA ILE A 116 -9.16 5.51 -7.62
C ILE A 116 -8.88 6.39 -6.40
N ALA A 117 -9.91 7.03 -5.84
CA ALA A 117 -9.79 7.85 -4.63
C ALA A 117 -9.22 7.04 -3.45
N ASP A 118 -9.71 5.81 -3.24
CA ASP A 118 -9.22 4.94 -2.16
C ASP A 118 -7.78 4.50 -2.40
N ARG A 119 -7.43 4.17 -3.66
CA ARG A 119 -6.03 3.85 -4.01
C ARG A 119 -5.08 5.01 -3.74
N VAL A 120 -5.50 6.25 -4.01
CA VAL A 120 -4.70 7.44 -3.72
C VAL A 120 -4.51 7.61 -2.22
N VAL A 121 -5.56 7.47 -1.41
CA VAL A 121 -5.45 7.57 0.05
C VAL A 121 -4.59 6.43 0.62
N GLN A 122 -4.75 5.20 0.13
CA GLN A 122 -3.92 4.06 0.52
C GLN A 122 -2.44 4.29 0.17
N ALA A 123 -2.16 4.78 -1.04
CA ALA A 123 -0.80 5.13 -1.46
C ALA A 123 -0.21 6.26 -0.60
N ALA A 124 -1.01 7.27 -0.26
CA ALA A 124 -0.57 8.36 0.62
C ALA A 124 -0.23 7.86 2.04
N VAL A 125 -1.06 6.98 2.62
CA VAL A 125 -0.75 6.33 3.90
C VAL A 125 0.51 5.49 3.77
N LYS A 126 0.66 4.69 2.70
CA LYS A 126 1.86 3.90 2.44
C LYS A 126 3.11 4.76 2.38
N ILE A 127 3.09 5.87 1.62
CA ILE A 127 4.21 6.83 1.53
C ILE A 127 4.68 7.29 2.92
N VAL A 128 3.75 7.50 3.85
CA VAL A 128 4.05 7.99 5.19
C VAL A 128 4.54 6.88 6.13
N ILE A 129 3.90 5.69 6.12
CA ILE A 129 4.23 4.66 7.11
C ILE A 129 5.33 3.69 6.65
N GLU A 130 5.50 3.45 5.35
CA GLU A 130 6.48 2.50 4.81
C GLU A 130 7.92 2.76 5.32
N PRO A 131 8.44 4.01 5.38
CA PRO A 131 9.78 4.27 5.89
C PRO A 131 9.98 3.85 7.34
N ILE A 132 8.93 3.88 8.16
CA ILE A 132 8.97 3.51 9.56
C ILE A 132 9.17 2.00 9.70
N PHE A 133 8.47 1.20 8.87
CA PHE A 133 8.59 -0.26 8.88
C PHE A 133 9.86 -0.72 8.14
N GLU A 134 10.22 -0.05 7.04
CA GLU A 134 11.44 -0.35 6.29
C GLU A 134 12.70 -0.27 7.18
N ALA A 135 12.70 0.65 8.14
CA ALA A 135 13.82 0.82 9.08
C ALA A 135 14.06 -0.40 10.00
N ILE A 136 13.04 -1.26 10.18
CA ILE A 136 13.11 -2.43 11.10
C ILE A 136 13.01 -3.78 10.38
N PHE A 137 12.73 -3.79 9.09
CA PHE A 137 12.73 -5.04 8.32
C PHE A 137 14.12 -5.68 8.28
N LYS A 138 14.14 -7.00 8.33
CA LYS A 138 15.38 -7.78 8.24
C LYS A 138 15.96 -7.72 6.83
N ASP A 139 17.29 -7.80 6.71
CA ASP A 139 17.97 -7.66 5.43
C ASP A 139 17.64 -8.79 4.45
N PHE A 140 17.28 -9.97 4.97
CA PHE A 140 16.87 -11.14 4.19
C PHE A 140 15.36 -11.17 3.84
N SER A 141 14.61 -10.12 4.11
CA SER A 141 13.24 -9.94 3.62
C SER A 141 13.26 -9.16 2.32
N TYR A 142 12.78 -9.74 1.22
CA TYR A 142 12.90 -9.14 -0.14
C TYR A 142 11.56 -8.73 -0.74
N GLY A 143 10.46 -9.36 -0.35
CA GLY A 143 9.15 -9.16 -0.96
C GLY A 143 8.59 -7.76 -0.74
N PHE A 144 8.14 -7.10 -1.84
CA PHE A 144 7.43 -5.81 -1.83
C PHE A 144 8.14 -4.64 -1.14
N ARG A 145 9.45 -4.70 -1.01
CA ARG A 145 10.27 -3.66 -0.37
C ARG A 145 10.94 -2.75 -1.39
N PRO A 146 11.13 -1.44 -1.07
CA PRO A 146 11.92 -0.54 -1.90
C PRO A 146 13.36 -1.07 -2.07
N ARG A 147 13.90 -1.00 -3.29
CA ARG A 147 15.28 -1.41 -3.63
C ARG A 147 15.61 -2.88 -3.32
N LYS A 148 14.61 -3.72 -3.14
CA LYS A 148 14.76 -5.17 -3.02
C LYS A 148 14.08 -5.84 -4.21
N ASP A 149 14.68 -6.89 -4.75
CA ASP A 149 14.16 -7.63 -5.90
C ASP A 149 14.42 -9.13 -5.77
N ALA A 150 13.84 -9.90 -6.69
CA ALA A 150 13.97 -11.35 -6.72
C ALA A 150 15.41 -11.80 -7.04
N HIS A 151 16.17 -11.02 -7.82
CA HIS A 151 17.55 -11.38 -8.15
C HIS A 151 18.44 -11.32 -6.92
N GLN A 152 18.28 -10.32 -6.05
CA GLN A 152 18.98 -10.21 -4.78
C GLN A 152 18.65 -11.39 -3.86
N ALA A 153 17.38 -11.81 -3.80
CA ALA A 153 16.99 -12.99 -3.03
C ALA A 153 17.65 -14.26 -3.57
N LEU A 154 17.66 -14.45 -4.90
CA LEU A 154 18.33 -15.59 -5.54
C LEU A 154 19.85 -15.59 -5.31
N GLN A 155 20.50 -14.42 -5.36
CA GLN A 155 21.92 -14.28 -5.06
C GLN A 155 22.24 -14.74 -3.63
N GLU A 156 21.39 -14.41 -2.66
CA GLU A 156 21.59 -14.85 -1.27
C GLU A 156 21.43 -16.37 -1.14
N VAL A 157 20.43 -16.97 -1.80
CA VAL A 157 20.26 -18.42 -1.86
C VAL A 157 21.50 -19.09 -2.50
N TYR A 158 21.95 -18.57 -3.64
CA TYR A 158 23.16 -19.08 -4.33
C TYR A 158 24.40 -19.05 -3.45
N LYS A 159 24.60 -17.96 -2.71
CA LYS A 159 25.67 -17.81 -1.75
C LYS A 159 25.66 -18.94 -0.71
N TRP A 160 24.52 -19.22 -0.08
CA TRP A 160 24.40 -20.26 0.93
C TRP A 160 24.61 -21.66 0.37
N LEU A 161 24.18 -21.93 -0.85
CA LEU A 161 24.47 -23.20 -1.55
C LEU A 161 25.98 -23.40 -1.74
N ASN A 162 26.73 -22.35 -2.09
CA ASN A 162 28.19 -22.40 -2.19
C ASN A 162 28.88 -22.59 -0.83
N TYR A 163 28.24 -22.18 0.26
CA TYR A 163 28.70 -22.48 1.62
C TYR A 163 28.34 -23.89 2.11
N LYS A 164 27.97 -24.81 1.19
CA LYS A 164 27.61 -26.20 1.44
C LYS A 164 26.33 -26.38 2.28
N CYS A 165 25.45 -25.40 2.30
CA CYS A 165 24.09 -25.59 2.82
C CYS A 165 23.26 -26.30 1.76
N HIS A 166 23.12 -27.64 1.86
CA HIS A 166 22.41 -28.47 0.88
C HIS A 166 20.97 -28.78 1.25
N LEU A 167 20.56 -28.43 2.46
CA LEU A 167 19.17 -28.61 2.91
C LEU A 167 18.39 -27.32 2.74
N VAL A 168 17.27 -27.38 2.00
CA VAL A 168 16.37 -26.27 1.78
C VAL A 168 15.01 -26.60 2.39
N VAL A 169 14.50 -25.70 3.23
CA VAL A 169 13.12 -25.76 3.73
C VAL A 169 12.33 -24.72 2.97
N ASP A 170 11.36 -25.17 2.17
CA ASP A 170 10.39 -24.31 1.49
C ASP A 170 9.07 -24.32 2.27
N ALA A 171 8.56 -23.11 2.58
CA ALA A 171 7.33 -22.96 3.33
C ALA A 171 6.50 -21.81 2.78
N ASP A 172 5.22 -22.05 2.55
CA ASP A 172 4.23 -21.05 2.12
C ASP A 172 2.98 -21.08 2.99
N ILE A 173 2.36 -19.92 3.17
CA ILE A 173 1.12 -19.79 3.95
C ILE A 173 -0.06 -19.74 2.98
N LYS A 174 -0.86 -20.81 2.95
CA LYS A 174 -2.07 -20.89 2.12
C LYS A 174 -3.04 -19.75 2.44
N SER A 175 -3.49 -19.07 1.39
CA SER A 175 -4.50 -17.98 1.49
C SER A 175 -4.13 -16.91 2.53
N TYR A 176 -2.85 -16.57 2.65
CA TYR A 176 -2.33 -15.67 3.70
C TYR A 176 -3.13 -14.39 3.83
N PHE A 177 -3.36 -13.66 2.73
CA PHE A 177 -4.07 -12.38 2.77
C PHE A 177 -5.56 -12.50 3.14
N ASP A 178 -6.19 -13.61 2.80
CA ASP A 178 -7.61 -13.86 3.08
C ASP A 178 -7.85 -14.32 4.53
N THR A 179 -6.80 -14.80 5.20
CA THR A 179 -6.88 -15.41 6.54
C THR A 179 -6.21 -14.59 7.63
N ILE A 180 -5.63 -13.44 7.32
CA ILE A 180 -5.00 -12.57 8.33
C ILE A 180 -6.04 -12.07 9.33
N PRO A 181 -5.92 -12.38 10.64
CA PRO A 181 -6.78 -11.80 11.65
C PRO A 181 -6.55 -10.28 11.74
N HIS A 182 -7.59 -9.49 11.47
CA HIS A 182 -7.49 -8.03 11.39
C HIS A 182 -7.03 -7.39 12.71
N ASP A 183 -7.43 -7.96 13.85
CA ASP A 183 -7.00 -7.52 15.18
C ASP A 183 -5.49 -7.68 15.36
N LYS A 184 -4.92 -8.83 14.99
CA LYS A 184 -3.48 -9.10 15.06
C LYS A 184 -2.69 -8.22 14.08
N LEU A 185 -3.22 -8.02 12.87
CA LEU A 185 -2.61 -7.09 11.91
C LEU A 185 -2.56 -5.68 12.48
N LEU A 186 -3.67 -5.18 13.05
CA LEU A 186 -3.72 -3.85 13.66
C LEU A 186 -2.81 -3.74 14.89
N LEU A 187 -2.66 -4.79 15.70
CA LEU A 187 -1.69 -4.83 16.79
C LEU A 187 -0.26 -4.73 16.26
N SER A 188 0.06 -5.43 15.18
CA SER A 188 1.36 -5.35 14.52
C SER A 188 1.66 -3.93 14.02
N VAL A 189 0.68 -3.27 13.39
CA VAL A 189 0.81 -1.86 12.96
C VAL A 189 0.96 -0.93 14.16
N ARG A 190 0.18 -1.14 15.23
CA ARG A 190 0.23 -0.34 16.48
C ARG A 190 1.56 -0.45 17.20
N SER A 191 2.34 -1.46 16.96
CA SER A 191 3.69 -1.57 17.53
C SER A 191 4.57 -0.37 17.18
N ARG A 192 4.32 0.28 16.03
CA ARG A 192 5.08 1.42 15.51
C ARG A 192 4.24 2.67 15.26
N VAL A 193 3.00 2.52 14.81
CA VAL A 193 2.08 3.61 14.47
C VAL A 193 1.00 3.69 15.53
N THR A 194 0.98 4.78 16.30
CA THR A 194 -0.02 5.02 17.35
C THR A 194 -1.00 6.14 16.99
N ASP A 195 -0.85 6.74 15.81
CA ASP A 195 -1.81 7.72 15.28
C ASP A 195 -3.17 7.06 15.06
N ARG A 196 -4.15 7.43 15.89
CA ARG A 196 -5.49 6.85 15.86
C ARG A 196 -6.21 7.07 14.53
N SER A 197 -5.95 8.20 13.86
CA SER A 197 -6.59 8.51 12.58
C SER A 197 -6.03 7.64 11.45
N VAL A 198 -4.72 7.40 11.44
CA VAL A 198 -4.09 6.46 10.48
C VAL A 198 -4.57 5.03 10.73
N LEU A 199 -4.60 4.59 11.99
CA LEU A 199 -5.10 3.24 12.34
C LEU A 199 -6.56 3.05 11.92
N LYS A 200 -7.40 4.10 12.09
CA LYS A 200 -8.79 4.07 11.66
C LYS A 200 -8.93 3.95 10.14
N LEU A 201 -8.08 4.60 9.35
CA LEU A 201 -8.07 4.42 7.90
C LEU A 201 -7.81 2.96 7.53
N ILE A 202 -6.78 2.34 8.12
CA ILE A 202 -6.45 0.94 7.87
C ILE A 202 -7.61 0.02 8.26
N GLU A 203 -8.20 0.24 9.43
CA GLU A 203 -9.35 -0.53 9.90
C GLU A 203 -10.56 -0.39 8.96
N MET A 204 -10.83 0.82 8.46
CA MET A 204 -11.92 1.05 7.51
C MET A 204 -11.71 0.29 6.19
N TRP A 205 -10.48 0.24 5.65
CA TRP A 205 -10.18 -0.54 4.44
C TRP A 205 -10.34 -2.04 4.66
N LEU A 206 -9.90 -2.55 5.79
CA LEU A 206 -10.07 -3.97 6.13
C LEU A 206 -11.55 -4.36 6.26
N LYS A 207 -12.42 -3.40 6.56
CA LYS A 207 -13.89 -3.58 6.73
C LYS A 207 -14.71 -3.09 5.52
N ALA A 208 -14.08 -2.57 4.47
CA ALA A 208 -14.79 -1.91 3.36
C ALA A 208 -15.75 -2.82 2.60
N GLY A 209 -15.55 -4.15 2.68
CA GLY A 209 -16.37 -5.13 2.00
C GLY A 209 -16.07 -5.24 0.49
N VAL A 210 -16.77 -6.17 -0.14
CA VAL A 210 -16.60 -6.51 -1.55
C VAL A 210 -17.95 -6.38 -2.23
N MET A 211 -18.01 -5.71 -3.37
CA MET A 211 -19.20 -5.66 -4.22
C MET A 211 -19.06 -6.71 -5.32
N GLU A 212 -19.98 -7.65 -5.32
CA GLU A 212 -20.11 -8.73 -6.29
C GLU A 212 -21.56 -8.77 -6.77
N GLU A 213 -21.78 -8.81 -8.08
CA GLU A 213 -23.12 -8.85 -8.70
C GLU A 213 -24.10 -7.81 -8.12
N MET A 214 -23.67 -6.55 -7.97
CA MET A 214 -24.44 -5.45 -7.39
C MET A 214 -24.80 -5.61 -5.88
N GLN A 215 -24.27 -6.63 -5.19
CA GLN A 215 -24.45 -6.84 -3.76
C GLN A 215 -23.15 -6.61 -3.00
N VAL A 216 -23.23 -5.94 -1.84
CA VAL A 216 -22.07 -5.74 -0.95
C VAL A 216 -22.02 -6.92 0.01
N ARG A 217 -20.94 -7.72 -0.09
CA ARG A 217 -20.61 -8.78 0.87
C ARG A 217 -19.55 -8.25 1.84
N LYS A 218 -19.73 -8.51 3.11
CA LYS A 218 -18.78 -8.15 4.18
C LYS A 218 -17.85 -9.32 4.50
#